data_d30cda8f0e9954235c259df10e2c3726
#
_entry.id   d30cda8f0e9954235c259df10e2c3726
#
_cell.length_a   1.000
_cell.length_b   1.000
_cell.length_c   1.000
_cell.angle_alpha   90.00
_cell.angle_beta   90.00
_cell.angle_gamma   90.00
#
_symmetry.space_group_name_H-M   'P 1'
#
loop_
_entity.id
_entity.type
_entity.pdbx_description
1 polymer ?
#
loop_
_entity_poly.entity_id
_entity_poly.type
_entity_poly.pdbx_seq_one_letter_code
_entity_poly.pdbx_strand_id
1 'polypeptide(L)'
;MARVLFTPLAHNDLQTIWDYLDEEAGQETADGILDIIEGKCEKLAAFPEAGQIRNELLANLRSFVVKSYVVFYMPLSDGIDVLRVLHGARDIESVFEDMISPKPSR
;
A
#
# COMPACT_ATOMS: atom_id res chain seq x y z
N MET A 1 3.53 -9.62 19.19
CA MET A 1 3.38 -9.84 17.75
C MET A 1 3.22 -8.50 17.05
N ALA A 2 3.82 -8.38 15.88
CA ALA A 2 3.70 -7.15 15.09
C ALA A 2 2.33 -7.06 14.44
N ARG A 3 1.73 -5.88 14.44
CA ARG A 3 0.41 -5.62 13.85
C ARG A 3 0.54 -5.07 12.44
N VAL A 4 -0.36 -5.51 11.56
CA VAL A 4 -0.55 -4.90 10.24
C VAL A 4 -1.97 -4.36 10.18
N LEU A 5 -2.08 -3.05 10.07
CA LEU A 5 -3.37 -2.37 9.88
C LEU A 5 -3.47 -1.90 8.44
N PHE A 6 -4.69 -1.84 7.93
CA PHE A 6 -4.98 -1.32 6.59
C PHE A 6 -6.06 -0.26 6.71
N THR A 7 -5.81 0.91 6.15
CA THR A 7 -6.84 1.94 6.07
C THR A 7 -7.96 1.51 5.13
N PRO A 8 -9.15 2.13 5.20
CA PRO A 8 -10.20 1.85 4.22
C PRO A 8 -9.76 2.05 2.78
N LEU A 9 -8.93 3.08 2.51
CA LEU A 9 -8.38 3.29 1.17
C LEU A 9 -7.46 2.16 0.74
N ALA A 10 -6.62 1.65 1.66
CA ALA A 10 -5.74 0.52 1.36
C ALA A 10 -6.55 -0.76 1.08
N HIS A 11 -7.61 -1.01 1.84
CA HIS A 11 -8.50 -2.14 1.56
C HIS A 11 -9.13 -2.02 0.18
N ASN A 12 -9.60 -0.83 -0.17
CA ASN A 12 -10.15 -0.57 -1.50
C ASN A 12 -9.10 -0.77 -2.60
N ASP A 13 -7.87 -0.33 -2.36
CA ASP A 13 -6.77 -0.54 -3.31
C ASP A 13 -6.54 -2.03 -3.55
N LEU A 14 -6.50 -2.84 -2.49
CA LEU A 14 -6.30 -4.28 -2.59
C LEU A 14 -7.46 -4.94 -3.37
N GLN A 15 -8.69 -4.54 -3.13
CA GLN A 15 -9.83 -5.06 -3.86
C GLN A 15 -9.75 -4.71 -5.34
N THR A 16 -9.38 -3.47 -5.66
CA THR A 16 -9.21 -3.03 -7.05
C THR A 16 -8.11 -3.82 -7.76
N ILE A 17 -7.00 -4.08 -7.07
CA ILE A 17 -5.89 -4.88 -7.60
C ILE A 17 -6.38 -6.30 -7.86
N TRP A 18 -7.11 -6.89 -6.90
CA TRP A 18 -7.62 -8.25 -7.05
C TRP A 18 -8.57 -8.37 -8.23
N ASP A 19 -9.52 -7.45 -8.36
CA ASP A 19 -10.50 -7.44 -9.45
C ASP A 19 -9.80 -7.35 -10.80
N TYR A 20 -8.81 -6.48 -10.91
CA TYR A 20 -8.04 -6.32 -12.14
C TYR A 20 -7.29 -7.61 -12.50
N LEU A 21 -6.60 -8.20 -11.53
CA LEU A 21 -5.82 -9.41 -11.75
C LEU A 21 -6.71 -10.61 -12.06
N ASP A 22 -7.86 -10.72 -11.39
CA ASP A 22 -8.83 -11.77 -11.67
C ASP A 22 -9.31 -11.70 -13.13
N GLU A 23 -9.65 -10.51 -13.58
CA GLU A 23 -10.12 -10.29 -14.95
C GLU A 23 -9.03 -10.59 -15.99
N GLU A 24 -7.79 -10.17 -15.71
CA GLU A 24 -6.68 -10.32 -16.65
C GLU A 24 -6.01 -11.69 -16.63
N ALA A 25 -5.95 -12.35 -15.50
CA ALA A 25 -5.12 -13.54 -15.31
C ALA A 25 -5.76 -14.64 -14.47
N GLY A 26 -6.97 -14.44 -13.97
CA GLY A 26 -7.72 -15.42 -13.20
C GLY A 26 -7.51 -15.35 -11.70
N GLN A 27 -8.42 -16.00 -10.99
CA GLN A 27 -8.51 -15.96 -9.52
C GLN A 27 -7.23 -16.44 -8.83
N GLU A 28 -6.62 -17.52 -9.32
CA GLU A 28 -5.41 -18.06 -8.68
C GLU A 28 -4.27 -17.05 -8.71
N THR A 29 -4.09 -16.35 -9.83
CA THR A 29 -3.08 -15.30 -9.94
C THR A 29 -3.40 -14.13 -9.01
N ALA A 30 -4.66 -13.70 -8.98
CA ALA A 30 -5.10 -12.62 -8.10
C ALA A 30 -4.82 -12.96 -6.63
N ASP A 31 -5.24 -14.14 -6.19
CA ASP A 31 -5.01 -14.60 -4.82
C ASP A 31 -3.51 -14.67 -4.50
N GLY A 32 -2.73 -15.20 -5.42
CA GLY A 32 -1.29 -15.35 -5.23
C GLY A 32 -0.55 -14.03 -5.06
N ILE A 33 -0.90 -13.02 -5.85
CA ILE A 33 -0.29 -11.69 -5.74
C ILE A 33 -0.70 -11.01 -4.42
N LEU A 34 -1.96 -11.10 -4.04
CA LEU A 34 -2.43 -10.53 -2.76
C LEU A 34 -1.72 -11.20 -1.57
N ASP A 35 -1.56 -12.53 -1.61
CA ASP A 35 -0.83 -13.25 -0.57
C ASP A 35 0.62 -12.78 -0.46
N ILE A 36 1.28 -12.52 -1.58
CA ILE A 36 2.66 -12.01 -1.58
C ILE A 36 2.71 -10.61 -0.97
N ILE A 37 1.78 -9.74 -1.32
CA ILE A 37 1.70 -8.38 -0.76
C ILE A 37 1.49 -8.45 0.75
N GLU A 38 0.53 -9.23 1.21
CA GLU A 38 0.22 -9.35 2.64
C GLU A 38 1.39 -9.98 3.41
N GLY A 39 2.04 -11.00 2.84
CA GLY A 39 3.21 -11.62 3.45
C GLY A 39 4.38 -10.66 3.63
N LYS A 40 4.60 -9.78 2.66
CA LYS A 40 5.61 -8.73 2.77
C LYS A 40 5.25 -7.70 3.84
N CYS A 41 3.98 -7.33 3.95
CA CYS A 41 3.51 -6.44 5.01
C CYS A 41 3.78 -7.04 6.40
N GLU A 42 3.52 -8.33 6.58
CA GLU A 42 3.78 -9.01 7.84
C GLU A 42 5.26 -8.97 8.22
N LYS A 43 6.14 -9.24 7.25
CA LYS A 43 7.59 -9.18 7.48
C LYS A 43 8.04 -7.77 7.85
N LEU A 44 7.50 -6.77 7.16
CA LEU A 44 7.86 -5.38 7.40
C LEU A 44 7.34 -4.87 8.74
N ALA A 45 6.20 -5.40 9.19
CA ALA A 45 5.63 -5.03 10.48
C ALA A 45 6.57 -5.36 11.65
N ALA A 46 7.42 -6.39 11.50
CA ALA A 46 8.45 -6.72 12.49
C ALA A 46 9.61 -5.73 12.49
N PHE A 47 9.82 -5.00 11.40
CA PHE A 47 10.88 -4.00 11.24
C PHE A 47 10.30 -2.74 10.57
N PRO A 48 9.48 -1.97 11.29
CA PRO A 48 8.70 -0.89 10.66
C PRO A 48 9.53 0.20 9.98
N GLU A 49 10.79 0.35 10.38
CA GLU A 49 11.68 1.37 9.81
C GLU A 49 12.52 0.86 8.63
N ALA A 50 12.28 -0.37 8.19
CA ALA A 50 13.05 -0.94 7.08
C ALA A 50 12.68 -0.41 5.70
N GLY A 51 11.46 0.14 5.54
CA GLY A 51 11.02 0.70 4.26
C GLY A 51 11.73 2.01 3.93
N GLN A 52 11.65 2.39 2.65
CA GLN A 52 12.22 3.63 2.15
C GLN A 52 11.46 4.85 2.69
N ILE A 53 12.19 5.85 3.13
CA ILE A 53 11.60 7.10 3.62
C ILE A 53 10.96 7.86 2.45
N ARG A 54 9.71 8.30 2.64
CA ARG A 54 8.94 9.02 1.62
C ARG A 54 8.35 10.32 2.20
N ASN A 55 9.19 11.10 2.90
CA ASN A 55 8.76 12.38 3.50
C ASN A 55 8.30 13.41 2.46
N GLU A 56 8.72 13.27 1.22
CA GLU A 56 8.27 14.15 0.15
C GLU A 56 6.77 13.99 -0.17
N LEU A 57 6.19 12.85 0.19
CA LEU A 57 4.76 12.59 -0.02
C LEU A 57 3.94 12.89 1.22
N LEU A 58 4.42 12.46 2.37
CA LEU A 58 3.75 12.66 3.67
C LEU A 58 4.79 12.43 4.77
N ALA A 59 4.79 13.27 5.78
CA ALA A 59 5.74 13.15 6.90
C ALA A 59 5.65 11.78 7.55
N ASN A 60 6.80 11.16 7.78
CA ASN A 60 6.98 9.84 8.39
C ASN A 60 6.51 8.66 7.53
N LEU A 61 6.05 8.91 6.32
CA LEU A 61 5.64 7.86 5.41
C LEU A 61 6.83 7.04 4.95
N ARG A 62 6.64 5.73 4.83
CA ARG A 62 7.61 4.82 4.24
C ARG A 62 6.95 3.98 3.17
N SER A 63 7.77 3.37 2.32
CA SER A 63 7.25 2.50 1.26
C SER A 63 8.18 1.33 1.01
N PHE A 64 7.62 0.29 0.40
CA PHE A 64 8.39 -0.82 -0.16
C PHE A 64 7.70 -1.34 -1.41
N VAL A 65 8.50 -1.97 -2.27
CA VAL A 65 8.01 -2.48 -3.55
C VAL A 65 7.73 -3.97 -3.43
N VAL A 66 6.57 -4.39 -3.93
CA VAL A 66 6.18 -5.80 -4.03
C VAL A 66 5.68 -6.03 -5.43
N LYS A 67 6.42 -6.80 -6.25
CA LYS A 67 6.07 -7.01 -7.65
C LYS A 67 5.95 -5.66 -8.37
N SER A 68 4.83 -5.40 -9.00
CA SER A 68 4.57 -4.13 -9.70
C SER A 68 3.92 -3.08 -8.82
N TYR A 69 3.79 -3.34 -7.53
CA TYR A 69 3.06 -2.49 -6.59
C TYR A 69 3.97 -1.85 -5.57
N VAL A 70 3.56 -0.68 -5.09
CA VAL A 70 4.25 0.02 -4.02
C VAL A 70 3.29 0.12 -2.84
N VAL A 71 3.75 -0.33 -1.68
CA VAL A 71 2.99 -0.27 -0.42
C VAL A 71 3.47 0.92 0.37
N PHE A 72 2.56 1.85 0.68
CA PHE A 72 2.86 3.04 1.47
C PHE A 72 2.30 2.86 2.87
N TYR A 73 3.12 3.06 3.88
CA TYR A 73 2.72 2.79 5.26
C TYR A 73 3.33 3.79 6.24
N MET A 74 2.68 3.90 7.41
CA MET A 74 3.22 4.63 8.55
C MET A 74 3.74 3.62 9.55
N PRO A 75 5.00 3.76 10.02
CA PRO A 75 5.50 2.92 11.10
C PRO A 75 4.71 3.15 12.39
N LEU A 76 4.42 2.06 13.10
CA LEU A 76 3.83 2.09 14.44
C LEU A 76 4.85 1.52 15.42
N SER A 77 4.64 1.73 16.72
CA SER A 77 5.51 1.16 17.74
C SER A 77 5.53 -0.37 17.72
N ASP A 78 4.44 -0.99 17.26
CA ASP A 78 4.25 -2.43 17.25
C ASP A 78 3.84 -2.99 15.88
N GLY A 79 4.14 -2.27 14.81
CA GLY A 79 3.81 -2.74 13.47
C GLY A 79 3.75 -1.63 12.45
N ILE A 80 2.85 -1.78 11.49
CA ILE A 80 2.67 -0.81 10.41
C ILE A 80 1.18 -0.54 10.15
N ASP A 81 0.89 0.66 9.70
CA ASP A 81 -0.43 1.06 9.22
C ASP A 81 -0.32 1.33 7.71
N VAL A 82 -0.85 0.44 6.90
CA VAL A 82 -0.79 0.55 5.45
C VAL A 82 -1.81 1.57 4.98
N LEU A 83 -1.35 2.67 4.41
CA LEU A 83 -2.21 3.77 3.95
C LEU A 83 -2.72 3.55 2.54
N ARG A 84 -1.85 3.10 1.63
CA ARG A 84 -2.19 2.87 0.22
C ARG A 84 -1.37 1.73 -0.35
N VAL A 85 -1.93 1.06 -1.35
CA VAL A 85 -1.22 0.07 -2.18
C VAL A 85 -1.49 0.46 -3.64
N LEU A 86 -0.47 0.90 -4.34
CA LEU A 86 -0.62 1.48 -5.68
C LEU A 86 0.29 0.79 -6.69
N HIS A 87 -0.18 0.69 -7.94
CA HIS A 87 0.69 0.24 -9.02
C HIS A 87 1.80 1.28 -9.22
N GLY A 88 3.03 0.80 -9.41
CA GLY A 88 4.20 1.67 -9.52
C GLY A 88 4.17 2.63 -10.71
N ALA A 89 3.32 2.35 -11.72
CA ALA A 89 3.17 3.23 -12.87
C ALA A 89 2.21 4.40 -12.64
N ARG A 90 1.50 4.45 -11.50
CA ARG A 90 0.58 5.54 -11.20
C ARG A 90 1.33 6.82 -10.85
N ASP A 91 0.67 7.95 -11.06
CA ASP A 91 1.16 9.24 -10.59
C ASP A 91 0.95 9.34 -9.07
N ILE A 92 1.93 8.80 -8.34
CA ILE A 92 1.88 8.66 -6.89
C ILE A 92 1.80 10.02 -6.20
N GLU A 93 2.53 11.02 -6.69
CA GLU A 93 2.51 12.35 -6.10
C GLU A 93 1.11 12.95 -6.14
N SER A 94 0.43 12.82 -7.28
CA SER A 94 -0.94 13.31 -7.43
C SER A 94 -1.91 12.62 -6.49
N VAL A 95 -1.78 11.30 -6.31
CA VAL A 95 -2.61 10.54 -5.38
C VAL A 95 -2.46 11.08 -3.95
N PHE A 96 -1.23 11.32 -3.50
CA PHE A 96 -0.98 11.82 -2.15
C PHE A 96 -1.39 13.27 -1.99
N GLU A 97 -1.24 14.10 -3.01
CA GLU A 97 -1.76 15.47 -2.97
C GLU A 97 -3.26 15.49 -2.74
N ASP A 98 -3.99 14.63 -3.45
CA ASP A 98 -5.46 14.55 -3.29
C ASP A 98 -5.86 14.06 -1.90
N MET A 99 -5.06 13.21 -1.27
CA MET A 99 -5.31 12.74 0.10
C MET A 99 -5.10 13.84 1.14
N ILE A 100 -4.05 14.65 0.95
CA ILE A 100 -3.65 15.67 1.93
C ILE A 100 -4.43 16.97 1.74
N SER A 101 -4.62 17.36 0.49
CA SER A 101 -5.31 18.59 0.10
C SER A 101 -6.29 18.29 -1.02
N PRO A 102 -7.44 17.67 -0.69
CA PRO A 102 -8.43 17.31 -1.71
C PRO A 102 -8.88 18.55 -2.47
N LYS A 103 -8.99 18.40 -3.80
CA LYS A 103 -9.49 19.48 -4.62
C LYS A 103 -10.98 19.68 -4.34
N PRO A 104 -11.44 20.95 -4.29
CA PRO A 104 -12.86 21.19 -4.08
C PRO A 104 -13.70 20.61 -5.20
N SER A 105 -14.83 20.03 -4.84
CA SER A 105 -15.82 19.54 -5.79
C SER A 105 -16.44 20.73 -6.52
N ARG A 106 -16.77 20.51 -7.75
CA ARG A 106 -17.47 21.51 -8.55
C ARG A 106 -18.92 21.13 -8.74
#